data_369bd4f47f5618d9c20a9a49a5dbc1f3
#
_entry.id   369bd4f47f5618d9c20a9a49a5dbc1f3
#
_cell.length_a   1.000
_cell.length_b   1.000
_cell.length_c   1.000
_cell.angle_alpha   90.00
_cell.angle_beta   90.00
_cell.angle_gamma   90.00
#
_symmetry.space_group_name_H-M   'P 1'
#
loop_
_entity.id
_entity.type
_entity.pdbx_description
1 polymer ?
#
loop_
_entity_poly.entity_id
_entity_poly.type
_entity_poly.pdbx_seq_one_letter_code
_entity_poly.pdbx_strand_id
1 'polypeptide(L)'
;VDASTQTAGLGQKCAEEAFTAQFIGKSAPLTLGEGIDAVASATITSQAVVDAVNSLYAEAPAKVLTTKVKGWHEGVAVTVEIDKNHVITALTVDASSEFYALGGKCADEAFTSQFIGKSAPLTLGVDIDAVTGATLTSQAVVDAVNQLAK
;
A
#
# COMPACT_ATOMS: atom_id res chain seq x y z
N VAL A 1 -9.39 21.10 -7.55
CA VAL A 1 -10.85 21.07 -7.73
C VAL A 1 -11.24 22.13 -8.73
N ASP A 2 -11.96 21.76 -9.79
CA ASP A 2 -12.60 22.72 -10.70
C ASP A 2 -14.09 22.80 -10.34
N ALA A 3 -14.53 23.94 -9.86
CA ALA A 3 -15.91 24.23 -9.47
C ALA A 3 -16.49 25.39 -10.27
N SER A 4 -15.94 25.68 -11.46
CA SER A 4 -16.31 26.85 -12.30
C SER A 4 -17.78 26.83 -12.75
N THR A 5 -18.39 25.64 -12.86
CA THR A 5 -19.80 25.45 -13.21
C THR A 5 -20.75 25.51 -12.02
N GLN A 6 -20.23 25.63 -10.80
CA GLN A 6 -21.01 25.70 -9.58
C GLN A 6 -21.51 27.12 -9.31
N THR A 7 -22.53 27.26 -8.46
CA THR A 7 -23.07 28.56 -8.08
C THR A 7 -22.01 29.44 -7.45
N ALA A 8 -21.84 30.64 -7.98
CA ALA A 8 -20.90 31.64 -7.50
C ALA A 8 -21.18 31.98 -6.01
N GLY A 9 -20.11 32.06 -5.21
CA GLY A 9 -20.20 32.34 -3.77
C GLY A 9 -20.69 31.17 -2.89
N LEU A 10 -21.07 30.04 -3.50
CA LEU A 10 -21.47 28.80 -2.81
C LEU A 10 -20.55 27.65 -3.22
N GLY A 11 -20.96 26.81 -4.15
CA GLY A 11 -20.19 25.63 -4.59
C GLY A 11 -18.80 25.95 -5.12
N GLN A 12 -18.58 27.11 -5.73
CA GLN A 12 -17.26 27.53 -6.19
C GLN A 12 -16.23 27.64 -5.06
N LYS A 13 -16.68 27.93 -3.80
CA LYS A 13 -15.80 27.96 -2.63
C LYS A 13 -15.13 26.62 -2.32
N CYS A 14 -15.65 25.50 -2.85
CA CYS A 14 -15.00 24.21 -2.73
C CYS A 14 -13.69 24.11 -3.55
N ALA A 15 -13.39 25.08 -4.42
CA ALA A 15 -12.10 25.21 -5.10
C ALA A 15 -11.11 26.10 -4.34
N GLU A 16 -11.55 26.83 -3.32
CA GLU A 16 -10.69 27.72 -2.52
C GLU A 16 -9.75 26.92 -1.62
N GLU A 17 -8.59 27.51 -1.33
CA GLU A 17 -7.56 26.91 -0.49
C GLU A 17 -8.09 26.53 0.90
N ALA A 18 -8.96 27.34 1.48
CA ALA A 18 -9.58 27.10 2.79
C ALA A 18 -10.31 25.74 2.88
N PHE A 19 -10.88 25.25 1.77
CA PHE A 19 -11.50 23.94 1.72
C PHE A 19 -10.51 22.87 1.27
N THR A 20 -9.73 23.12 0.21
CA THR A 20 -8.85 22.11 -0.40
C THR A 20 -7.66 21.75 0.50
N ALA A 21 -7.17 22.70 1.33
CA ALA A 21 -6.10 22.45 2.29
C ALA A 21 -6.47 21.39 3.35
N GLN A 22 -7.75 21.20 3.63
CA GLN A 22 -8.21 20.21 4.60
C GLN A 22 -7.88 18.76 4.19
N PHE A 23 -7.65 18.51 2.90
CA PHE A 23 -7.32 17.18 2.38
C PHE A 23 -5.82 16.84 2.49
N ILE A 24 -4.97 17.86 2.68
CA ILE A 24 -3.51 17.67 2.70
C ILE A 24 -3.12 16.86 3.93
N GLY A 25 -2.32 15.79 3.71
CA GLY A 25 -1.84 14.92 4.78
C GLY A 25 -2.89 13.95 5.33
N LYS A 26 -4.07 13.88 4.73
CA LYS A 26 -5.12 12.93 5.11
C LYS A 26 -5.14 11.71 4.19
N SER A 27 -5.54 10.57 4.75
CA SER A 27 -5.71 9.31 4.03
C SER A 27 -7.19 9.00 3.85
N ALA A 28 -7.57 8.54 2.65
CA ALA A 28 -8.93 8.04 2.41
C ALA A 28 -9.13 6.66 3.09
N PRO A 29 -10.35 6.25 3.43
CA PRO A 29 -11.58 6.97 3.12
C PRO A 29 -11.80 8.19 4.01
N LEU A 30 -12.25 9.28 3.41
CA LEU A 30 -12.56 10.53 4.09
C LEU A 30 -14.08 10.66 4.28
N THR A 31 -14.51 11.27 5.39
CA THR A 31 -15.92 11.53 5.69
C THR A 31 -16.13 13.01 5.93
N LEU A 32 -17.14 13.59 5.29
CA LEU A 32 -17.54 14.96 5.55
C LEU A 32 -18.08 15.08 6.98
N GLY A 33 -17.59 16.05 7.73
CA GLY A 33 -17.91 16.22 9.16
C GLY A 33 -16.95 15.49 10.10
N GLU A 34 -16.03 14.66 9.56
CA GLU A 34 -14.97 14.00 10.33
C GLU A 34 -13.59 14.44 9.81
N GLY A 35 -13.21 15.65 10.16
CA GLY A 35 -11.91 16.22 9.77
C GLY A 35 -11.87 16.88 8.39
N ILE A 36 -12.97 16.84 7.62
CA ILE A 36 -13.23 17.66 6.44
C ILE A 36 -14.55 18.39 6.70
N ASP A 37 -14.51 19.69 6.89
CA ASP A 37 -15.68 20.51 7.10
C ASP A 37 -16.30 20.95 5.79
N ALA A 38 -17.64 20.88 5.71
CA ALA A 38 -18.36 21.36 4.54
C ALA A 38 -18.23 22.88 4.39
N VAL A 39 -18.18 23.34 3.14
CA VAL A 39 -18.38 24.76 2.85
C VAL A 39 -19.83 25.14 3.18
N ALA A 40 -20.02 26.21 3.94
CA ALA A 40 -21.35 26.68 4.35
C ALA A 40 -22.26 26.88 3.11
N SER A 41 -23.46 26.33 3.18
CA SER A 41 -24.44 26.35 2.10
C SER A 41 -24.02 25.62 0.79
N ALA A 42 -22.92 24.86 0.82
CA ALA A 42 -22.43 24.08 -0.31
C ALA A 42 -22.15 22.60 0.07
N THR A 43 -22.91 22.03 0.99
CA THR A 43 -22.72 20.67 1.50
C THR A 43 -22.73 19.61 0.40
N ILE A 44 -23.61 19.71 -0.59
CA ILE A 44 -23.69 18.80 -1.73
C ILE A 44 -22.39 18.83 -2.54
N THR A 45 -21.87 20.01 -2.84
CA THR A 45 -20.62 20.15 -3.59
C THR A 45 -19.43 19.67 -2.77
N SER A 46 -19.41 19.96 -1.45
CA SER A 46 -18.37 19.47 -0.54
C SER A 46 -18.36 17.95 -0.47
N GLN A 47 -19.54 17.31 -0.39
CA GLN A 47 -19.66 15.85 -0.40
C GLN A 47 -19.16 15.26 -1.73
N ALA A 48 -19.55 15.85 -2.86
CA ALA A 48 -19.08 15.38 -4.16
C ALA A 48 -17.55 15.43 -4.31
N VAL A 49 -16.89 16.42 -3.71
CA VAL A 49 -15.42 16.48 -3.68
C VAL A 49 -14.84 15.36 -2.81
N VAL A 50 -15.40 15.11 -1.63
CA VAL A 50 -14.98 14.01 -0.76
C VAL A 50 -15.14 12.66 -1.46
N ASP A 51 -16.29 12.44 -2.11
CA ASP A 51 -16.58 11.20 -2.84
C ASP A 51 -15.61 11.01 -4.01
N ALA A 52 -15.31 12.07 -4.76
CA ALA A 52 -14.35 12.03 -5.85
C ALA A 52 -12.93 11.70 -5.36
N VAL A 53 -12.48 12.29 -4.24
CA VAL A 53 -11.19 11.97 -3.63
C VAL A 53 -11.16 10.50 -3.19
N ASN A 54 -12.22 10.02 -2.54
CA ASN A 54 -12.31 8.62 -2.11
C ASN A 54 -12.29 7.66 -3.30
N SER A 55 -12.99 7.99 -4.41
CA SER A 55 -12.98 7.18 -5.63
C SER A 55 -11.59 7.12 -6.27
N LEU A 56 -10.92 8.26 -6.42
CA LEU A 56 -9.56 8.32 -6.97
C LEU A 56 -8.58 7.53 -6.11
N TYR A 57 -8.74 7.60 -4.79
CA TYR A 57 -7.91 6.82 -3.86
C TYR A 57 -8.21 5.32 -3.95
N ALA A 58 -9.47 4.94 -4.15
CA ALA A 58 -9.86 3.53 -4.34
C ALA A 58 -9.32 2.94 -5.66
N GLU A 59 -9.23 3.77 -6.70
CA GLU A 59 -8.71 3.41 -8.03
C GLU A 59 -7.18 3.54 -8.14
N ALA A 60 -6.50 4.03 -7.10
CA ALA A 60 -5.04 4.11 -7.11
C ALA A 60 -4.46 2.71 -7.34
N PRO A 61 -3.58 2.54 -8.34
CA PRO A 61 -2.99 1.23 -8.62
C PRO A 61 -2.21 0.73 -7.39
N ALA A 62 -2.19 -0.58 -7.21
CA ALA A 62 -1.33 -1.21 -6.22
C ALA A 62 0.12 -0.78 -6.46
N LYS A 63 0.82 -0.42 -5.40
CA LYS A 63 2.22 -0.03 -5.51
C LYS A 63 3.06 -1.30 -5.63
N VAL A 64 3.77 -1.44 -6.75
CA VAL A 64 4.69 -2.56 -7.00
C VAL A 64 6.10 -2.10 -6.68
N LEU A 65 6.76 -2.80 -5.78
CA LEU A 65 8.10 -2.49 -5.27
C LEU A 65 9.00 -3.70 -5.40
N THR A 66 10.22 -3.51 -5.88
CA THR A 66 11.19 -4.58 -6.08
C THR A 66 12.53 -4.23 -5.46
N THR A 67 13.16 -5.21 -4.81
CA THR A 67 14.54 -5.12 -4.34
C THR A 67 15.27 -6.44 -4.55
N LYS A 68 16.60 -6.40 -4.48
CA LYS A 68 17.43 -7.62 -4.44
C LYS A 68 18.10 -7.73 -3.08
N VAL A 69 18.05 -8.91 -2.52
CA VAL A 69 18.66 -9.22 -1.23
C VAL A 69 19.57 -10.43 -1.31
N LYS A 70 20.40 -10.57 -0.31
CA LYS A 70 21.28 -11.72 -0.16
C LYS A 70 20.62 -12.74 0.75
N GLY A 71 20.32 -13.93 0.19
CA GLY A 71 19.96 -15.11 0.95
C GLY A 71 21.21 -15.88 1.39
N TRP A 72 21.25 -17.19 1.12
CA TRP A 72 22.49 -17.95 1.21
C TRP A 72 23.48 -17.55 0.12
N HIS A 73 23.00 -17.38 -1.12
CA HIS A 73 23.70 -16.77 -2.24
C HIS A 73 23.21 -15.34 -2.48
N GLU A 74 23.85 -14.62 -3.38
CA GLU A 74 23.42 -13.27 -3.77
C GLU A 74 22.37 -13.34 -4.90
N GLY A 75 21.48 -12.35 -4.93
CA GLY A 75 20.61 -12.12 -6.07
C GLY A 75 19.19 -12.61 -5.93
N VAL A 76 18.69 -12.90 -4.72
CA VAL A 76 17.27 -13.14 -4.47
C VAL A 76 16.51 -11.84 -4.75
N ALA A 77 15.66 -11.83 -5.79
CA ALA A 77 14.81 -10.69 -6.09
C ALA A 77 13.44 -10.85 -5.42
N VAL A 78 13.02 -9.80 -4.73
CA VAL A 78 11.74 -9.75 -4.02
C VAL A 78 10.92 -8.63 -4.60
N THR A 79 9.74 -8.96 -5.14
CA THR A 79 8.75 -8.01 -5.65
C THR A 79 7.51 -8.11 -4.79
N VAL A 80 7.12 -7.02 -4.16
CA VAL A 80 5.91 -6.92 -3.33
C VAL A 80 4.92 -5.95 -3.96
N GLU A 81 3.66 -6.33 -3.97
CA GLU A 81 2.55 -5.44 -4.30
C GLU A 81 1.78 -5.13 -3.03
N ILE A 82 1.54 -3.85 -2.78
CA ILE A 82 0.77 -3.38 -1.64
C ILE A 82 -0.40 -2.52 -2.09
N ASP A 83 -1.50 -2.64 -1.38
CA ASP A 83 -2.65 -1.77 -1.59
C ASP A 83 -2.44 -0.39 -0.93
N LYS A 84 -3.43 0.46 -1.05
CA LYS A 84 -3.47 1.80 -0.44
C LYS A 84 -3.39 1.81 1.09
N ASN A 85 -3.67 0.69 1.74
CA ASN A 85 -3.61 0.54 3.21
C ASN A 85 -2.30 -0.13 3.65
N HIS A 86 -1.33 -0.25 2.74
CA HIS A 86 -0.07 -0.96 2.94
C HIS A 86 -0.25 -2.46 3.25
N VAL A 87 -1.37 -3.05 2.82
CA VAL A 87 -1.60 -4.49 2.89
C VAL A 87 -0.97 -5.16 1.68
N ILE A 88 -0.21 -6.23 1.91
CA ILE A 88 0.44 -7.00 0.86
C ILE A 88 -0.63 -7.78 0.08
N THR A 89 -0.74 -7.49 -1.21
CA THR A 89 -1.71 -8.12 -2.12
C THR A 89 -1.07 -9.19 -3.00
N ALA A 90 0.23 -9.06 -3.27
CA ALA A 90 1.01 -10.09 -3.96
C ALA A 90 2.48 -10.05 -3.52
N LEU A 91 3.13 -11.20 -3.55
CA LEU A 91 4.56 -11.34 -3.33
C LEU A 91 5.13 -12.31 -4.34
N THR A 92 6.16 -11.88 -5.06
CA THR A 92 6.94 -12.71 -5.98
C THR A 92 8.39 -12.74 -5.51
N VAL A 93 8.96 -13.92 -5.38
CA VAL A 93 10.35 -14.13 -5.01
C VAL A 93 11.04 -14.89 -6.14
N ASP A 94 12.08 -14.32 -6.71
CA ASP A 94 13.00 -15.02 -7.60
C ASP A 94 14.23 -15.45 -6.79
N ALA A 95 14.23 -16.71 -6.40
CA ALA A 95 15.31 -17.36 -5.67
C ALA A 95 16.09 -18.35 -6.55
N SER A 96 16.14 -18.10 -7.86
CA SER A 96 16.81 -18.97 -8.84
C SER A 96 18.32 -19.12 -8.61
N SER A 97 18.93 -18.13 -7.92
CA SER A 97 20.33 -18.18 -7.48
C SER A 97 20.56 -19.10 -6.28
N GLU A 98 19.50 -19.45 -5.55
CA GLU A 98 19.57 -20.27 -4.35
C GLU A 98 19.58 -21.77 -4.69
N PHE A 99 20.02 -22.57 -3.71
CA PHE A 99 19.93 -24.02 -3.85
C PHE A 99 18.45 -24.44 -3.90
N TYR A 100 18.02 -25.06 -5.01
CA TYR A 100 16.61 -25.36 -5.32
C TYR A 100 15.86 -26.06 -4.19
N ALA A 101 16.50 -27.07 -3.55
CA ALA A 101 15.87 -27.87 -2.48
C ALA A 101 15.73 -27.14 -1.14
N LEU A 102 16.35 -25.98 -1.00
CA LEU A 102 16.39 -25.17 0.24
C LEU A 102 15.90 -23.75 -0.03
N GLY A 103 16.81 -22.80 -0.25
CA GLY A 103 16.50 -21.40 -0.47
C GLY A 103 15.59 -21.14 -1.67
N GLY A 104 15.69 -21.95 -2.72
CA GLY A 104 14.80 -21.90 -3.88
C GLY A 104 13.32 -22.05 -3.53
N LYS A 105 12.99 -22.79 -2.46
CA LYS A 105 11.61 -22.95 -1.96
C LYS A 105 11.00 -21.67 -1.37
N CYS A 106 11.79 -20.63 -1.14
CA CYS A 106 11.25 -19.33 -0.76
C CYS A 106 10.49 -18.65 -1.93
N ALA A 107 10.60 -19.18 -3.15
CA ALA A 107 9.78 -18.78 -4.31
C ALA A 107 8.46 -19.54 -4.41
N ASP A 108 8.28 -20.63 -3.66
CA ASP A 108 7.06 -21.44 -3.72
C ASP A 108 5.88 -20.72 -3.09
N GLU A 109 4.68 -20.96 -3.61
CA GLU A 109 3.42 -20.39 -3.11
C GLU A 109 3.20 -20.71 -1.62
N ALA A 110 3.64 -21.88 -1.15
CA ALA A 110 3.55 -22.27 0.26
C ALA A 110 4.28 -21.30 1.21
N PHE A 111 5.31 -20.59 0.74
CA PHE A 111 6.00 -19.56 1.53
C PHE A 111 5.44 -18.17 1.23
N THR A 112 5.27 -17.80 -0.06
CA THR A 112 4.87 -16.45 -0.45
C THR A 112 3.44 -16.11 -0.06
N SER A 113 2.53 -17.09 -0.05
CA SER A 113 1.13 -16.88 0.38
C SER A 113 0.97 -16.47 1.83
N GLN A 114 1.94 -16.79 2.70
CA GLN A 114 1.89 -16.38 4.10
C GLN A 114 1.91 -14.86 4.30
N PHE A 115 2.41 -14.11 3.33
CA PHE A 115 2.51 -12.65 3.39
C PHE A 115 1.22 -11.95 2.98
N ILE A 116 0.39 -12.62 2.18
CA ILE A 116 -0.82 -12.02 1.59
C ILE A 116 -1.83 -11.65 2.70
N GLY A 117 -2.38 -10.44 2.61
CA GLY A 117 -3.30 -9.88 3.59
C GLY A 117 -2.64 -9.33 4.85
N LYS A 118 -1.32 -9.36 4.94
CA LYS A 118 -0.55 -8.81 6.07
C LYS A 118 0.05 -7.45 5.72
N SER A 119 0.43 -6.69 6.75
CA SER A 119 1.13 -5.41 6.63
C SER A 119 2.47 -5.47 7.37
N ALA A 120 3.48 -4.78 6.86
CA ALA A 120 4.77 -4.64 7.55
C ALA A 120 4.61 -3.79 8.84
N PRO A 121 5.41 -4.04 9.89
CA PRO A 121 6.53 -5.00 9.93
C PRO A 121 6.09 -6.43 10.24
N LEU A 122 6.74 -7.40 9.59
CA LEU A 122 6.55 -8.83 9.81
C LEU A 122 7.78 -9.45 10.48
N THR A 123 7.57 -10.50 11.28
CA THR A 123 8.63 -11.21 12.01
C THR A 123 8.66 -12.68 11.61
N LEU A 124 9.85 -13.17 11.19
CA LEU A 124 10.06 -14.60 10.92
C LEU A 124 9.90 -15.41 12.20
N GLY A 125 9.18 -16.52 12.13
CA GLY A 125 8.89 -17.39 13.28
C GLY A 125 7.71 -16.91 14.14
N VAL A 126 7.11 -15.76 13.82
CA VAL A 126 5.89 -15.23 14.49
C VAL A 126 4.79 -15.05 13.46
N ASP A 127 5.02 -14.20 12.47
CA ASP A 127 4.05 -13.89 11.41
C ASP A 127 4.23 -14.78 10.18
N ILE A 128 5.47 -15.18 9.90
CA ILE A 128 5.89 -15.94 8.71
C ILE A 128 6.72 -17.13 9.18
N ASP A 129 6.36 -18.32 8.78
CA ASP A 129 7.14 -19.54 9.04
C ASP A 129 8.31 -19.64 8.06
N ALA A 130 9.49 -19.96 8.57
CA ALA A 130 10.67 -20.18 7.73
C ALA A 130 10.54 -21.46 6.89
N VAL A 131 11.09 -21.41 5.69
CA VAL A 131 11.31 -22.63 4.91
C VAL A 131 12.35 -23.49 5.61
N THR A 132 12.02 -24.76 5.85
CA THR A 132 12.93 -25.71 6.54
C THR A 132 14.27 -25.80 5.81
N GLY A 133 15.35 -25.55 6.54
CA GLY A 133 16.71 -25.56 6.00
C GLY A 133 17.10 -24.30 5.21
N ALA A 134 16.22 -23.29 5.11
CA ALA A 134 16.46 -22.05 4.37
C ALA A 134 16.18 -20.79 5.22
N THR A 135 16.46 -20.84 6.50
CA THR A 135 16.15 -19.73 7.43
C THR A 135 16.80 -18.41 7.02
N LEU A 136 18.04 -18.44 6.50
CA LEU A 136 18.74 -17.23 6.05
C LEU A 136 18.02 -16.58 4.85
N THR A 137 17.62 -17.37 3.86
CA THR A 137 16.89 -16.88 2.69
C THR A 137 15.49 -16.41 3.08
N SER A 138 14.79 -17.14 3.96
CA SER A 138 13.48 -16.74 4.51
C SER A 138 13.57 -15.40 5.25
N GLN A 139 14.59 -15.21 6.08
CA GLN A 139 14.81 -13.94 6.79
C GLN A 139 15.10 -12.79 5.82
N ALA A 140 15.93 -13.04 4.81
CA ALA A 140 16.24 -12.03 3.80
C ALA A 140 14.97 -11.54 3.03
N VAL A 141 14.04 -12.47 2.72
CA VAL A 141 12.75 -12.11 2.10
C VAL A 141 11.89 -11.29 3.06
N VAL A 142 11.76 -11.68 4.33
CA VAL A 142 11.01 -10.92 5.34
C VAL A 142 11.58 -9.51 5.51
N ASP A 143 12.90 -9.38 5.59
CA ASP A 143 13.57 -8.07 5.71
C ASP A 143 13.33 -7.19 4.48
N ALA A 144 13.38 -7.80 3.28
CA ALA A 144 13.07 -7.10 2.03
C ALA A 144 11.63 -6.58 1.99
N VAL A 145 10.66 -7.41 2.38
CA VAL A 145 9.24 -7.02 2.46
C VAL A 145 9.07 -5.90 3.47
N ASN A 146 9.67 -6.00 4.65
CA ASN A 146 9.62 -4.96 5.68
C ASN A 146 10.25 -3.63 5.23
N GLN A 147 11.23 -3.67 4.36
CA GLN A 147 11.85 -2.47 3.79
C GLN A 147 10.94 -1.83 2.74
N LEU A 148 10.29 -2.65 1.90
CA LEU A 148 9.49 -2.19 0.76
C LEU A 148 8.08 -1.75 1.16
N ALA A 149 7.44 -2.44 2.10
CA ALA A 149 6.04 -2.25 2.47
C ALA A 149 5.79 -1.25 3.61
N LYS A 150 6.77 -0.39 3.90
CA LYS A 150 6.66 0.69 4.90
C LYS A 150 5.74 1.82 4.46
#